data_3b693b642f25f70e72cce5f27e517a54
#
_entry.id   3b693b642f25f70e72cce5f27e517a54
#
_cell.length_a   1.000
_cell.length_b   1.000
_cell.length_c   1.000
_cell.angle_alpha   90.00
_cell.angle_beta   90.00
_cell.angle_gamma   90.00
#
_symmetry.space_group_name_H-M   'P 1'
#
loop_
_entity.id
_entity.type
_entity.pdbx_description
1 polymer ?
#
loop_
_entity_poly.entity_id
_entity_poly.type
_entity_poly.pdbx_seq_one_letter_code
_entity_poly.pdbx_strand_id
1 'polypeptide(L)'
;MWARVAKFEGDPADVDVRIERLRPMLDSGAIPPELEGATFLLLVDRASGTALGVTLFDSEEAMRRGDEAMNAGPGHAGGRSSVEFYEVPLHTLG
;
A
#
# COMPACT_ATOMS: atom_id res chain seq x y z
N MET A 1 11.42 3.97 -11.24
CA MET A 1 10.57 3.42 -10.17
C MET A 1 9.37 4.33 -9.95
N TRP A 2 8.25 3.75 -9.64
CA TRP A 2 6.98 4.46 -9.44
C TRP A 2 6.35 4.04 -8.13
N ALA A 3 5.67 4.96 -7.47
CA ALA A 3 5.02 4.71 -6.19
C ALA A 3 3.53 4.97 -6.26
N ARG A 4 2.74 4.02 -5.73
CA ARG A 4 1.32 4.19 -5.48
C ARG A 4 1.16 4.41 -3.98
N VAL A 5 0.55 5.54 -3.61
CA VAL A 5 0.38 5.91 -2.21
C VAL A 5 -1.12 5.96 -1.89
N ALA A 6 -1.59 5.03 -1.08
CA ALA A 6 -2.96 4.99 -0.61
C ALA A 6 -3.01 5.52 0.82
N LYS A 7 -3.83 6.53 1.06
CA LYS A 7 -3.98 7.13 2.37
C LYS A 7 -5.24 6.62 3.05
N PHE A 8 -5.09 6.25 4.32
CA PHE A 8 -6.20 5.80 5.17
C PHE A 8 -6.24 6.67 6.42
N GLU A 9 -7.40 7.21 6.70
CA GLU A 9 -7.62 7.97 7.93
C GLU A 9 -8.44 7.11 8.88
N GLY A 10 -8.09 7.12 10.15
CA GLY A 10 -8.78 6.30 11.13
C GLY A 10 -8.46 6.74 12.53
N ASP A 11 -8.85 5.91 13.48
CA ASP A 11 -8.62 6.16 14.89
C ASP A 11 -7.23 5.64 15.28
N PRO A 12 -6.46 6.38 16.11
CA PRO A 12 -5.19 5.86 16.61
C PRO A 12 -5.30 4.49 17.27
N ALA A 13 -6.43 4.18 17.89
CA ALA A 13 -6.66 2.88 18.52
C ALA A 13 -6.73 1.73 17.51
N ASP A 14 -7.00 2.02 16.24
CA ASP A 14 -7.17 1.00 15.20
C ASP A 14 -5.87 0.69 14.44
N VAL A 15 -4.78 1.40 14.73
CA VAL A 15 -3.52 1.24 14.01
C VAL A 15 -2.99 -0.19 14.13
N ASP A 16 -2.94 -0.72 15.34
CA ASP A 16 -2.41 -2.08 15.55
C ASP A 16 -3.31 -3.15 14.93
N VAL A 17 -4.62 -2.94 14.95
CA VAL A 17 -5.58 -3.86 14.31
C VAL A 17 -5.31 -3.89 12.81
N ARG A 18 -5.06 -2.75 12.20
CA ARG A 18 -4.77 -2.66 10.78
C ARG A 18 -3.45 -3.37 10.43
N ILE A 19 -2.43 -3.17 11.24
CA ILE A 19 -1.13 -3.83 11.05
C ILE A 19 -1.31 -5.34 11.12
N GLU A 20 -2.00 -5.84 12.13
CA GLU A 20 -2.21 -7.28 12.30
C GLU A 20 -3.07 -7.88 11.19
N ARG A 21 -3.96 -7.09 10.59
CA ARG A 21 -4.78 -7.56 9.47
C ARG A 21 -3.95 -7.73 8.20
N LEU A 22 -2.96 -6.86 7.99
CA LEU A 22 -2.12 -6.90 6.79
C LEU A 22 -0.95 -7.87 6.91
N ARG A 23 -0.45 -8.11 8.13
CA ARG A 23 0.74 -8.93 8.36
C ARG A 23 0.64 -10.34 7.75
N PRO A 24 -0.46 -11.08 7.95
CA PRO A 24 -0.56 -12.43 7.37
C PRO A 24 -0.52 -12.43 5.84
N MET A 25 -1.08 -11.41 5.21
CA MET A 25 -1.08 -11.29 3.76
C MET A 25 0.34 -11.16 3.23
N LEU A 26 1.17 -10.36 3.89
CA LEU A 26 2.56 -10.16 3.48
C LEU A 26 3.42 -11.39 3.81
N ASP A 27 3.21 -12.00 4.97
CA ASP A 27 4.00 -13.14 5.42
C ASP A 27 3.72 -14.40 4.59
N SER A 28 2.47 -14.58 4.16
CA SER A 28 2.07 -15.75 3.41
C SER A 28 2.41 -15.67 1.92
N GLY A 29 2.76 -14.49 1.43
CA GLY A 29 2.97 -14.27 0.02
C GLY A 29 1.70 -14.33 -0.82
N ALA A 30 0.53 -14.28 -0.18
CA ALA A 30 -0.76 -14.33 -0.87
C ALA A 30 -1.11 -12.96 -1.45
N ILE A 31 -0.28 -12.50 -2.39
CA ILE A 31 -0.49 -11.23 -3.09
C ILE A 31 -0.89 -11.52 -4.54
N PRO A 32 -1.68 -10.61 -5.15
CA PRO A 32 -2.06 -10.78 -6.55
C PRO A 32 -0.82 -10.86 -7.46
N PRO A 33 -0.89 -11.63 -8.57
CA PRO A 33 0.23 -11.70 -9.52
C PRO A 33 0.68 -10.35 -10.03
N GLU A 34 -0.23 -9.39 -10.14
CA GLU A 34 0.05 -8.04 -10.62
C GLU A 34 0.96 -7.26 -9.66
N LEU A 35 1.06 -7.70 -8.41
CA LEU A 35 1.91 -7.07 -7.39
C LEU A 35 3.20 -7.85 -7.16
N GLU A 36 3.41 -8.94 -7.87
CA GLU A 36 4.60 -9.77 -7.73
C GLU A 36 5.84 -8.94 -8.06
N GLY A 37 6.82 -8.99 -7.17
CA GLY A 37 8.04 -8.20 -7.34
C GLY A 37 7.95 -6.76 -6.84
N ALA A 38 6.76 -6.30 -6.46
CA ALA A 38 6.60 -4.95 -5.90
C ALA A 38 7.05 -4.94 -4.43
N THR A 39 7.53 -3.77 -3.99
CA THR A 39 7.87 -3.55 -2.59
C THR A 39 6.72 -2.82 -1.92
N PHE A 40 6.32 -3.29 -0.75
CA PHE A 40 5.24 -2.66 0.01
C PHE A 40 5.77 -2.09 1.32
N LEU A 41 5.34 -0.87 1.64
CA LEU A 41 5.63 -0.21 2.90
C LEU A 41 4.33 0.27 3.52
N LEU A 42 4.16 0.01 4.81
CA LEU A 42 3.05 0.60 5.57
C LEU A 42 3.64 1.64 6.52
N LEU A 43 3.23 2.88 6.33
CA LEU A 43 3.65 4.00 7.17
C LEU A 43 2.47 4.39 8.06
N VAL A 44 2.72 4.54 9.35
CA VAL A 44 1.65 4.89 10.29
C VAL A 44 2.04 6.09 11.14
N ASP A 45 1.07 6.95 11.41
CA ASP A 45 1.19 8.01 12.39
C ASP A 45 0.26 7.63 13.55
N ARG A 46 0.86 7.16 14.64
CA ARG A 46 0.09 6.66 15.77
C ARG A 46 -0.66 7.75 16.51
N ALA A 47 -0.21 8.99 16.39
CA ALA A 47 -0.86 10.12 17.06
C ALA A 47 -2.19 10.47 16.40
N SER A 48 -2.25 10.44 15.07
CA SER A 48 -3.45 10.81 14.31
C SER A 48 -4.29 9.63 13.87
N GLY A 49 -3.69 8.43 13.79
CA GLY A 49 -4.35 7.25 13.26
C GLY A 49 -4.27 7.16 11.74
N THR A 50 -3.52 8.05 11.10
CA THR A 50 -3.34 8.04 9.65
C THR A 50 -2.35 6.95 9.25
N ALA A 51 -2.64 6.27 8.14
CA ALA A 51 -1.74 5.27 7.57
C ALA A 51 -1.58 5.51 6.08
N LEU A 52 -0.37 5.23 5.58
CA LEU A 52 -0.08 5.28 4.15
C LEU A 52 0.38 3.91 3.71
N GLY A 53 -0.31 3.33 2.73
CA GLY A 53 0.14 2.11 2.06
C GLY A 53 0.90 2.51 0.81
N VAL A 54 2.21 2.29 0.81
CA VAL A 54 3.08 2.65 -0.31
C VAL A 54 3.51 1.39 -1.02
N THR A 55 3.22 1.30 -2.32
CA THR A 55 3.66 0.18 -3.15
C THR A 55 4.58 0.73 -4.24
N LEU A 56 5.76 0.14 -4.35
CA LEU A 56 6.78 0.57 -5.30
C LEU A 56 6.83 -0.40 -6.48
N PHE A 57 6.82 0.14 -7.69
CA PHE A 57 6.82 -0.63 -8.93
C PHE A 57 7.99 -0.20 -9.81
N ASP A 58 8.44 -1.10 -10.67
CA ASP A 58 9.56 -0.83 -11.57
C ASP A 58 9.19 0.11 -12.72
N SER A 59 7.91 0.13 -13.10
CA SER A 59 7.44 0.96 -14.21
C SER A 59 6.06 1.52 -13.92
N GLU A 60 5.71 2.58 -14.67
CA GLU A 60 4.37 3.17 -14.58
C GLU A 60 3.29 2.17 -14.98
N GLU A 61 3.56 1.36 -16.01
CA GLU A 61 2.61 0.35 -16.46
C GLU A 61 2.34 -0.69 -15.37
N ALA A 62 3.40 -1.16 -14.71
CA ALA A 62 3.25 -2.11 -13.60
C ALA A 62 2.45 -1.48 -12.45
N MET A 63 2.67 -0.20 -12.17
CA MET A 63 1.92 0.53 -11.15
C MET A 63 0.44 0.59 -11.49
N ARG A 64 0.10 0.88 -12.75
CA ARG A 64 -1.30 0.97 -13.17
C ARG A 64 -2.00 -0.37 -13.07
N ARG A 65 -1.33 -1.45 -13.45
CA ARG A 65 -1.89 -2.81 -13.32
C ARG A 65 -2.07 -3.19 -11.86
N GLY A 66 -1.11 -2.84 -11.02
CA GLY A 66 -1.21 -3.08 -9.57
C GLY A 66 -2.34 -2.30 -8.95
N ASP A 67 -2.55 -1.05 -9.38
CA ASP A 67 -3.64 -0.22 -8.89
C ASP A 67 -5.00 -0.85 -9.24
N GLU A 68 -5.16 -1.32 -10.47
CA GLU A 68 -6.39 -1.99 -10.87
C GLU A 68 -6.66 -3.25 -10.03
N ALA A 69 -5.62 -4.04 -9.78
CA ALA A 69 -5.76 -5.25 -8.97
C ALA A 69 -6.15 -4.91 -7.54
N MET A 70 -5.57 -3.88 -6.97
CA MET A 70 -5.89 -3.44 -5.61
C MET A 70 -7.31 -2.90 -5.51
N ASN A 71 -7.76 -2.15 -6.53
CA ASN A 71 -9.11 -1.59 -6.54
C ASN A 71 -10.17 -2.67 -6.73
N ALA A 72 -9.85 -3.74 -7.43
CA ALA A 72 -10.77 -4.86 -7.65
C ALA A 72 -10.87 -5.77 -6.42
N GLY A 73 -9.86 -5.73 -5.53
CA GLY A 73 -9.83 -6.60 -4.37
C GLY A 73 -10.74 -6.12 -3.25
N PRO A 74 -11.11 -7.02 -2.33
CA PRO A 74 -11.96 -6.64 -1.20
C PRO A 74 -11.25 -5.76 -0.17
N GLY A 75 -9.93 -5.70 -0.18
CA GLY A 75 -9.17 -4.96 0.81
C GLY A 75 -9.20 -3.45 0.67
N HIS A 76 -9.73 -2.92 -0.44
CA HIS A 76 -9.76 -1.47 -0.64
C HIS A 76 -10.92 -0.80 0.09
N ALA A 77 -11.85 -1.58 0.60
CA ALA A 77 -13.07 -1.07 1.20
C ALA A 77 -12.79 -0.40 2.54
N GLY A 78 -13.41 0.73 2.76
CA GLY A 78 -13.44 1.41 4.05
C GLY A 78 -12.15 2.14 4.42
N GLY A 79 -12.27 3.40 4.79
CA GLY A 79 -11.19 4.18 5.36
C GLY A 79 -10.19 4.79 4.38
N ARG A 80 -10.20 4.37 3.13
CA ARG A 80 -9.28 4.95 2.13
C ARG A 80 -9.73 6.34 1.72
N SER A 81 -8.89 7.35 2.00
CA SER A 81 -9.19 8.74 1.70
C SER A 81 -8.75 9.15 0.30
N SER A 82 -7.61 8.62 -0.16
CA SER A 82 -7.06 9.02 -1.46
C SER A 82 -6.05 7.98 -1.95
N VAL A 83 -5.80 8.01 -3.26
CA VAL A 83 -4.72 7.26 -3.89
C VAL A 83 -3.99 8.24 -4.79
N GLU A 84 -2.68 8.30 -4.66
CA GLU A 84 -1.84 9.19 -5.45
C GLU A 84 -0.69 8.40 -6.07
N PHE A 85 -0.17 8.91 -7.19
CA PHE A 85 0.88 8.25 -7.95
C PHE A 85 2.05 9.20 -8.09
N TYR A 86 3.27 8.67 -7.88
CA TYR A 86 4.47 9.47 -7.95
C TYR A 86 5.59 8.71 -8.67
N GLU A 87 6.40 9.43 -9.42
CA GLU A 87 7.68 8.90 -9.88
C GLU A 87 8.67 8.98 -8.73
N VAL A 88 9.53 7.97 -8.61
CA VAL A 88 10.57 7.93 -7.59
C VAL A 88 11.92 8.07 -8.27
N PRO A 89 12.43 9.30 -8.45
CA PRO A 89 13.70 9.52 -9.15
C PRO A 89 14.93 9.16 -8.34
N LEU A 90 14.80 9.14 -7.01
CA LEU A 90 15.93 8.82 -6.12
C LEU A 90 15.47 7.90 -5.01
N HIS A 91 16.24 6.84 -4.75
CA HIS A 91 16.01 5.94 -3.64
C HIS A 91 17.29 5.21 -3.27
N THR A 92 17.29 4.61 -2.09
CA THR A 92 18.40 3.78 -1.62
C THR A 92 17.98 2.32 -1.42
N LEU A 93 16.86 1.93 -2.00
CA LEU A 93 16.38 0.54 -1.94
C LEU A 93 17.26 -0.31 -2.85
N GLY A 94 17.84 -1.32 -2.30
CA GLY A 94 18.88 -2.13 -2.91
C GLY A 94 18.63 -2.74 -4.25
#